data_fe0cdb3cde6904201f63c78ed61abb6f
#
_entry.id   fe0cdb3cde6904201f63c78ed61abb6f
#
_cell.length_a   1.000
_cell.length_b   1.000
_cell.length_c   1.000
_cell.angle_alpha   90.00
_cell.angle_beta   90.00
_cell.angle_gamma   90.00
#
_symmetry.space_group_name_H-M   'P 1'
#
loop_
_entity.id
_entity.type
_entity.pdbx_description
1 polymer ?
#
loop_
_entity_poly.entity_id
_entity_poly.type
_entity_poly.pdbx_seq_one_letter_code
_entity_poly.pdbx_strand_id
1 'polypeptide(L)'
;MRTEIILSAIAAMAMAITSASPATAKIRCKGPFQVVQGNQIATPYCGDNYLAQVARGYGSSVSARAIRQSPSKKEEICNWIGHDTRVQDICAGFRNDDGGRNR
;
A
#
# COMPACT_ATOMS: atom_id res chain seq x y z
N MET A 1 -11.66 -53.89 38.47
CA MET A 1 -11.60 -53.48 38.17
C MET A 1 -11.27 -52.61 37.37
N ARG A 2 -11.40 -52.28 37.15
CA ARG A 2 -11.16 -51.67 36.63
C ARG A 2 -11.03 -50.72 36.00
N THR A 3 -10.88 -50.23 35.55
CA THR A 3 -10.89 -49.54 35.16
C THR A 3 -10.59 -48.72 34.35
N GLU A 4 -10.63 -48.43 34.08
CA GLU A 4 -10.47 -47.81 33.44
C GLU A 4 -10.23 -46.88 32.74
N ILE A 5 -10.12 -46.59 32.41
CA ILE A 5 -10.02 -45.86 31.88
C ILE A 5 -9.83 -45.07 31.06
N ILE A 6 -9.85 -44.72 30.81
CA ILE A 6 -9.84 -44.11 30.14
C ILE A 6 -9.59 -43.22 29.49
N LEU A 7 -9.49 -42.87 29.27
CA LEU A 7 -9.38 -42.11 28.75
C LEU A 7 -9.14 -41.33 27.98
N SER A 8 -9.11 -41.14 27.70
CA SER A 8 -8.99 -40.49 27.16
C SER A 8 -8.80 -39.76 26.33
N ALA A 9 -8.80 -39.52 26.08
CA ALA A 9 -8.70 -38.94 25.44
C ALA A 9 -8.64 -38.02 24.73
N ILE A 10 -8.57 -37.67 24.67
CA ILE A 10 -8.62 -36.89 24.25
C ILE A 10 -8.24 -36.19 23.42
N ALA A 11 -8.21 -35.88 23.00
CA ALA A 11 -8.00 -35.34 22.37
C ALA A 11 -7.76 -34.40 21.76
N ALA A 12 -7.64 -34.12 21.71
CA ALA A 12 -7.40 -33.20 21.41
C ALA A 12 -7.28 -32.60 20.27
N MET A 13 -7.59 -32.25 19.88
CA MET A 13 -7.57 -31.81 18.97
C MET A 13 -7.18 -30.70 18.55
N ALA A 14 -6.82 -30.45 18.53
CA ALA A 14 -6.34 -29.48 18.34
C ALA A 14 -6.43 -28.83 17.22
N MET A 15 -6.78 -28.41 16.86
CA MET A 15 -6.89 -27.96 15.92
C MET A 15 -6.27 -26.95 15.40
N ALA A 16 -5.83 -26.90 15.11
CA ALA A 16 -5.11 -26.12 14.63
C ALA A 16 -5.51 -25.15 13.81
N ILE A 17 -5.68 -24.59 13.89
CA ILE A 17 -6.08 -23.69 13.25
C ILE A 17 -5.30 -22.94 12.59
N THR A 18 -4.95 -22.94 12.02
CA THR A 18 -4.18 -22.34 11.35
C THR A 18 -4.54 -21.23 10.74
N SER A 19 -4.52 -20.58 10.95
CA SER A 19 -4.72 -19.49 10.55
C SER A 19 -4.24 -19.00 9.46
N ALA A 20 -4.46 -19.16 8.80
CA ALA A 20 -4.03 -18.81 7.77
C ALA A 20 -4.02 -17.53 7.40
N SER A 21 -3.34 -17.08 7.52
CA SER A 21 -3.28 -15.94 7.19
C SER A 21 -3.31 -15.72 5.91
N PRO A 22 -3.84 -15.08 5.52
CA PRO A 22 -4.01 -14.81 4.31
C PRO A 22 -3.01 -14.32 3.68
N ALA A 23 -2.91 -14.75 3.07
CA ALA A 23 -2.06 -14.46 2.38
C ALA A 23 -2.07 -13.24 1.84
N THR A 24 -2.01 -12.50 2.39
CA THR A 24 -2.07 -11.40 1.84
C THR A 24 -0.89 -11.11 1.25
N ALA A 25 -0.80 -11.02 0.24
CA ALA A 25 0.29 -10.81 -0.34
C ALA A 25 0.71 -9.47 -0.05
N LYS A 26 1.81 -9.20 0.33
CA LYS A 26 2.21 -8.00 0.54
C LYS A 26 2.36 -7.29 -0.74
N ILE A 27 1.97 -6.13 -0.93
CA ILE A 27 2.17 -5.35 -2.11
C ILE A 27 3.63 -4.93 -2.17
N ARG A 28 4.26 -5.24 -3.29
CA ARG A 28 5.66 -4.87 -3.44
C ARG A 28 5.78 -3.77 -4.46
N CYS A 29 6.46 -2.70 -4.13
CA CYS A 29 6.63 -1.56 -4.99
C CYS A 29 8.09 -1.38 -5.36
N LYS A 30 8.31 -1.01 -6.62
CA LYS A 30 9.61 -0.67 -7.05
C LYS A 30 9.46 0.70 -7.62
N GLY A 31 9.80 1.72 -6.88
CA GLY A 31 9.47 3.07 -7.25
C GLY A 31 7.96 3.20 -7.34
N PRO A 32 7.45 3.81 -8.38
CA PRO A 32 6.01 3.98 -8.51
C PRO A 32 5.30 2.75 -9.07
N PHE A 33 6.04 1.67 -9.30
CA PHE A 33 5.45 0.50 -9.91
C PHE A 33 5.24 -0.62 -8.92
N GLN A 34 4.14 -1.33 -9.09
CA GLN A 34 3.88 -2.50 -8.28
C GLN A 34 4.43 -3.70 -9.03
N VAL A 35 5.10 -4.59 -8.32
CA VAL A 35 5.65 -5.77 -8.97
C VAL A 35 4.67 -6.90 -8.78
N VAL A 36 4.13 -7.41 -9.89
CA VAL A 36 3.19 -8.50 -9.86
C VAL A 36 3.73 -9.59 -10.76
N GLN A 37 4.13 -10.68 -10.17
CA GLN A 37 4.65 -11.80 -10.95
C GLN A 37 5.78 -11.36 -11.88
N GLY A 38 6.66 -10.55 -11.38
CA GLY A 38 7.80 -10.12 -12.17
C GLY A 38 7.54 -8.95 -13.07
N ASN A 39 6.30 -8.55 -13.26
CA ASN A 39 5.99 -7.43 -14.11
C ASN A 39 5.82 -6.17 -13.29
N GLN A 40 6.19 -5.04 -13.86
CA GLN A 40 6.06 -3.78 -13.16
C GLN A 40 4.89 -3.03 -13.72
N ILE A 41 3.94 -2.74 -12.87
CA ILE A 41 2.70 -2.10 -13.29
C ILE A 41 2.50 -0.85 -12.47
N ALA A 42 2.22 0.26 -13.13
CA ALA A 42 1.97 1.50 -12.42
C ALA A 42 0.64 1.39 -11.69
N THR A 43 0.63 1.57 -10.39
CA THR A 43 -0.60 1.49 -9.63
C THR A 43 -0.68 2.69 -8.72
N PRO A 44 -1.88 3.10 -8.35
CA PRO A 44 -2.01 4.23 -7.43
C PRO A 44 -1.36 3.96 -6.09
N TYR A 45 -1.42 2.72 -5.62
CA TYR A 45 -0.83 2.39 -4.33
C TYR A 45 0.67 2.66 -4.34
N CYS A 46 1.37 2.12 -5.31
CA CYS A 46 2.82 2.31 -5.37
C CYS A 46 3.16 3.73 -5.82
N GLY A 47 2.31 4.35 -6.63
CA GLY A 47 2.52 5.73 -6.99
C GLY A 47 2.46 6.64 -5.79
N ASP A 48 1.48 6.44 -4.90
CA ASP A 48 1.37 7.28 -3.73
C ASP A 48 2.53 7.04 -2.77
N ASN A 49 2.99 5.79 -2.67
CA ASN A 49 4.16 5.51 -1.85
C ASN A 49 5.37 6.26 -2.40
N TYR A 50 5.54 6.26 -3.70
CA TYR A 50 6.70 6.92 -4.30
C TYR A 50 6.58 8.43 -4.16
N LEU A 51 5.37 8.97 -4.31
CA LEU A 51 5.16 10.40 -4.13
C LEU A 51 5.56 10.83 -2.72
N ALA A 52 5.17 10.04 -1.71
CA ALA A 52 5.54 10.37 -0.35
C ALA A 52 7.05 10.31 -0.18
N GLN A 53 7.69 9.34 -0.83
CA GLN A 53 9.13 9.21 -0.72
C GLN A 53 9.81 10.43 -1.35
N VAL A 54 9.38 10.87 -2.51
CA VAL A 54 9.97 12.01 -3.16
C VAL A 54 9.70 13.27 -2.33
N ALA A 55 8.48 13.39 -1.78
CA ALA A 55 8.16 14.55 -0.96
C ALA A 55 9.05 14.62 0.26
N ARG A 56 9.40 13.48 0.83
CA ARG A 56 10.29 13.49 1.97
C ARG A 56 11.67 14.03 1.58
N GLY A 57 12.08 13.78 0.38
CA GLY A 57 13.33 14.33 -0.08
C GLY A 57 13.29 15.86 -0.19
N TYR A 58 12.09 16.41 -0.30
CA TYR A 58 11.91 17.85 -0.32
C TYR A 58 11.64 18.40 1.08
N GLY A 59 11.66 17.55 2.08
CA GLY A 59 11.48 18.03 3.45
C GLY A 59 10.12 17.77 4.06
N SER A 60 9.23 17.07 3.35
CA SER A 60 7.91 16.82 3.89
C SER A 60 7.93 15.58 4.77
N SER A 61 7.08 15.54 5.77
CA SER A 61 6.96 14.33 6.55
C SER A 61 5.66 13.61 6.19
N VAL A 62 5.06 13.92 5.04
CA VAL A 62 3.80 13.30 4.70
C VAL A 62 3.99 11.80 4.51
N SER A 63 3.00 11.03 4.92
CA SER A 63 3.08 9.60 4.76
C SER A 63 2.32 9.17 3.52
N ALA A 64 2.65 8.02 2.99
CA ALA A 64 1.91 7.49 1.86
C ALA A 64 0.46 7.27 2.21
N ARG A 65 0.19 6.85 3.46
CA ARG A 65 -1.17 6.63 3.86
C ARG A 65 -1.97 7.93 3.83
N ALA A 66 -1.38 9.02 4.27
CA ALA A 66 -2.08 10.29 4.25
C ALA A 66 -2.42 10.68 2.82
N ILE A 67 -1.51 10.44 1.88
CA ILE A 67 -1.77 10.74 0.50
C ILE A 67 -2.89 9.85 -0.04
N ARG A 68 -2.84 8.57 0.28
CA ARG A 68 -3.85 7.68 -0.22
C ARG A 68 -5.23 7.96 0.32
N GLN A 69 -5.30 8.44 1.55
CA GLN A 69 -6.59 8.66 2.17
C GLN A 69 -7.18 10.02 1.90
N SER A 70 -6.44 10.90 1.29
CA SER A 70 -6.93 12.26 1.10
C SER A 70 -6.54 12.80 -0.26
N PRO A 71 -7.49 12.84 -1.18
CA PRO A 71 -7.18 13.43 -2.49
C PRO A 71 -6.70 14.87 -2.39
N SER A 72 -7.19 15.62 -1.40
CA SER A 72 -6.73 16.99 -1.30
C SER A 72 -5.31 17.06 -0.77
N LYS A 73 -4.90 16.09 0.03
CA LYS A 73 -3.50 16.06 0.45
C LYS A 73 -2.62 15.71 -0.74
N LYS A 74 -3.06 14.81 -1.59
CA LYS A 74 -2.31 14.48 -2.78
C LYS A 74 -2.20 15.70 -3.69
N GLU A 75 -3.29 16.43 -3.81
CA GLU A 75 -3.26 17.61 -4.63
C GLU A 75 -2.30 18.65 -4.07
N GLU A 76 -2.29 18.81 -2.77
CA GLU A 76 -1.40 19.75 -2.14
C GLU A 76 0.05 19.39 -2.43
N ILE A 77 0.41 18.13 -2.29
CA ILE A 77 1.77 17.69 -2.55
C ILE A 77 2.09 17.84 -4.03
N CYS A 78 1.15 17.49 -4.89
CA CYS A 78 1.41 17.57 -6.31
C CYS A 78 1.51 19.01 -6.81
N ASN A 79 0.82 19.94 -6.17
CA ASN A 79 0.98 21.33 -6.54
C ASN A 79 2.37 21.83 -6.15
N TRP A 80 2.94 21.24 -5.13
CA TRP A 80 4.25 21.67 -4.65
C TRP A 80 5.37 21.03 -5.44
N ILE A 81 5.36 19.72 -5.62
CA ILE A 81 6.48 19.05 -6.26
C ILE A 81 6.12 18.31 -7.53
N GLY A 82 4.92 18.49 -8.02
CA GLY A 82 4.47 17.72 -9.18
C GLY A 82 5.22 18.01 -10.46
N HIS A 83 6.04 19.07 -10.48
CA HIS A 83 6.83 19.33 -11.65
C HIS A 83 8.07 18.44 -11.70
N ASP A 84 8.37 17.74 -10.63
CA ASP A 84 9.53 16.86 -10.60
C ASP A 84 9.23 15.70 -11.53
N THR A 85 10.12 15.41 -12.46
CA THR A 85 9.83 14.40 -13.47
C THR A 85 9.58 13.03 -12.87
N ARG A 86 10.08 12.76 -11.68
CA ARG A 86 9.86 11.46 -11.07
C ARG A 86 8.42 11.24 -10.70
N VAL A 87 7.65 12.31 -10.50
CA VAL A 87 6.28 12.16 -10.04
C VAL A 87 5.28 12.84 -10.96
N GLN A 88 5.71 13.30 -12.13
CA GLN A 88 4.77 13.97 -13.02
C GLN A 88 3.59 13.10 -13.39
N ASP A 89 3.83 11.84 -13.69
CA ASP A 89 2.72 10.97 -14.05
C ASP A 89 1.82 10.70 -12.87
N ILE A 90 2.39 10.59 -11.68
CA ILE A 90 1.60 10.31 -10.50
C ILE A 90 0.72 11.50 -10.20
N CYS A 91 1.21 12.69 -10.47
CA CYS A 91 0.48 13.90 -10.16
C CYS A 91 -0.41 14.41 -11.29
N ALA A 92 -0.45 13.68 -12.39
CA ALA A 92 -1.30 14.10 -13.49
C ALA A 92 -2.73 14.15 -13.01
N GLY A 93 -3.38 15.27 -13.22
CA GLY A 93 -4.75 15.43 -12.78
C GLY A 93 -4.88 15.90 -11.36
N PHE A 94 -3.77 16.01 -10.64
CA PHE A 94 -3.82 16.46 -9.27
C PHE A 94 -3.11 17.80 -9.06
N ARG A 95 -2.76 18.47 -10.13
CA ARG A 95 -2.16 19.80 -9.99
C ARG A 95 -3.14 20.80 -10.53
N ASN A 96 -3.11 21.97 -9.97
CA ASN A 96 -4.06 22.97 -10.41
C ASN A 96 -3.88 23.33 -11.84
N ASP A 97 -2.65 23.38 -12.33
CA ASP A 97 -2.47 23.74 -13.70
C ASP A 97 -2.99 22.68 -14.64
N ASP A 98 -3.00 21.43 -14.21
CA ASP A 98 -3.56 20.41 -15.04
C ASP A 98 -5.02 20.51 -15.00
N GLY A 99 -5.54 20.77 -13.84
CA GLY A 99 -6.95 20.75 -13.73
C GLY A 99 -7.57 21.77 -14.56
N GLY A 100 -6.90 22.80 -14.71
CA GLY A 100 -7.48 23.79 -15.44
C GLY A 100 -7.77 23.41 -16.79
N ARG A 101 -7.17 22.43 -17.33
CA ARG A 101 -7.44 22.17 -18.56
C ARG A 101 -8.22 21.10 -18.70
N ASN A 102 -8.35 20.33 -17.89
CA ASN A 102 -9.12 19.28 -18.04
C ASN A 102 -10.38 19.42 -17.70
N ARG A 103 -10.87 20.37 -17.49
CA ARG A 103 -12.13 20.45 -17.14
C ARG A 103 -12.78 20.72 -18.05
#